data_ab495533b7434ef6248a6d5bedb31792
#
_entry.id   ab495533b7434ef6248a6d5bedb31792
#
_cell.length_a   1.000
_cell.length_b   1.000
_cell.length_c   1.000
_cell.angle_alpha   90.00
_cell.angle_beta   90.00
_cell.angle_gamma   90.00
#
_symmetry.space_group_name_H-M   'P 1'
#
loop_
_entity.id
_entity.type
_entity.pdbx_description
1 polymer ?
#
loop_
_entity_poly.entity_id
_entity_poly.type
_entity_poly.pdbx_seq_one_letter_code
_entity_poly.pdbx_strand_id
1 'polypeptide(L)'
;MAAVLIGYGIWSQPSAEQKAAQKRQDSIENVARVKAENAAKLAAQQKTAQAKAAAEADTTALFHAALKGNATNVVLKNNDVELTLNTKGGVVTKAVIKNFDDRNGNNYVTLFDDKTQSLNFAMAAKTVNINTADLYFTPSNQTDSTVTMTAAAGNGKSLVINYVLGKDYMLHTQIQAVGLGNDFSPSTDRMDVQWKDCLLYTSPSPRD
;
A
#
# COMPACT_ATOMS: atom_id res chain seq x y z
N MET A 1 -33.64 -31.82 44.06
CA MET A 1 -33.57 -31.56 42.59
C MET A 1 -32.25 -30.95 42.12
N ALA A 2 -31.43 -30.27 42.93
CA ALA A 2 -30.15 -29.67 42.52
C ALA A 2 -29.01 -30.68 42.30
N ALA A 3 -28.99 -31.81 42.99
CA ALA A 3 -27.91 -32.80 42.88
C ALA A 3 -27.87 -33.56 41.53
N VAL A 4 -29.03 -33.73 40.86
CA VAL A 4 -29.12 -34.44 39.57
C VAL A 4 -28.55 -33.60 38.41
N LEU A 5 -28.67 -32.27 38.44
CA LEU A 5 -28.14 -31.39 37.45
C LEU A 5 -26.60 -31.27 37.49
N ILE A 6 -26.01 -31.37 38.68
CA ILE A 6 -24.56 -31.33 38.84
C ILE A 6 -23.92 -32.63 38.32
N GLY A 7 -24.56 -33.79 38.55
CA GLY A 7 -24.10 -35.08 38.04
C GLY A 7 -24.10 -35.19 36.52
N TYR A 8 -25.10 -34.58 35.86
CA TYR A 8 -25.20 -34.60 34.39
C TYR A 8 -24.11 -33.72 33.74
N GLY A 9 -23.76 -32.57 34.35
CA GLY A 9 -22.71 -31.68 33.87
C GLY A 9 -21.30 -32.29 33.92
N ILE A 10 -21.05 -33.17 34.90
CA ILE A 10 -19.74 -33.86 35.04
C ILE A 10 -19.65 -35.04 34.06
N TRP A 11 -20.78 -35.75 33.83
CA TRP A 11 -20.82 -36.91 32.93
C TRP A 11 -20.81 -36.52 31.43
N SER A 12 -21.23 -35.32 31.10
CA SER A 12 -21.23 -34.82 29.72
C SER A 12 -19.94 -34.10 29.30
N GLN A 13 -18.93 -34.00 30.19
CA GLN A 13 -17.65 -33.40 29.79
C GLN A 13 -16.87 -34.37 28.89
N PRO A 14 -16.37 -33.89 27.74
CA PRO A 14 -15.58 -34.73 26.85
C PRO A 14 -14.32 -35.23 27.57
N SER A 15 -14.02 -36.51 27.37
CA SER A 15 -12.85 -37.17 27.99
C SER A 15 -11.54 -36.48 27.59
N ALA A 16 -10.49 -36.69 28.38
CA ALA A 16 -9.17 -36.16 28.09
C ALA A 16 -8.66 -36.58 26.69
N GLU A 17 -9.00 -37.80 26.27
CA GLU A 17 -8.69 -38.31 24.92
C GLU A 17 -9.46 -37.58 23.81
N GLN A 18 -10.75 -37.31 24.03
CA GLN A 18 -11.58 -36.55 23.07
C GLN A 18 -11.09 -35.14 22.93
N LYS A 19 -10.70 -34.45 24.00
CA LYS A 19 -10.09 -33.12 23.99
C LYS A 19 -8.74 -33.12 23.27
N ALA A 20 -7.93 -34.16 23.45
CA ALA A 20 -6.65 -34.30 22.75
C ALA A 20 -6.84 -34.57 21.25
N ALA A 21 -7.82 -35.41 20.90
CA ALA A 21 -8.17 -35.67 19.50
C ALA A 21 -8.69 -34.44 18.79
N GLN A 22 -9.56 -33.65 19.44
CA GLN A 22 -10.10 -32.41 18.91
C GLN A 22 -9.00 -31.37 18.71
N LYS A 23 -8.08 -31.17 19.66
CA LYS A 23 -6.92 -30.29 19.49
C LYS A 23 -6.01 -30.69 18.34
N ARG A 24 -5.82 -31.98 18.09
CA ARG A 24 -5.06 -32.48 16.95
C ARG A 24 -5.78 -32.18 15.64
N GLN A 25 -7.09 -32.35 15.61
CA GLN A 25 -7.90 -32.09 14.41
C GLN A 25 -7.93 -30.60 14.08
N ASP A 26 -8.14 -29.73 15.09
CA ASP A 26 -8.08 -28.26 14.94
C ASP A 26 -6.69 -27.79 14.47
N SER A 27 -5.62 -28.44 14.97
CA SER A 27 -4.25 -28.12 14.53
C SER A 27 -4.01 -28.52 13.07
N ILE A 28 -4.49 -29.68 12.63
CA ILE A 28 -4.37 -30.16 11.24
C ILE A 28 -5.17 -29.26 10.31
N GLU A 29 -6.38 -28.88 10.69
CA GLU A 29 -7.24 -28.00 9.92
C GLU A 29 -6.66 -26.59 9.79
N ASN A 30 -6.10 -26.04 10.88
CA ASN A 30 -5.41 -24.76 10.86
C ASN A 30 -4.18 -24.78 9.94
N VAL A 31 -3.38 -25.84 9.99
CA VAL A 31 -2.21 -26.02 9.10
C VAL A 31 -2.65 -26.13 7.65
N ALA A 32 -3.72 -26.88 7.36
CA ALA A 32 -4.28 -27.01 6.01
C ALA A 32 -4.80 -25.66 5.49
N ARG A 33 -5.51 -24.89 6.34
CA ARG A 33 -6.01 -23.55 6.00
C ARG A 33 -4.88 -22.57 5.69
N VAL A 34 -3.86 -22.51 6.55
CA VAL A 34 -2.69 -21.64 6.34
C VAL A 34 -1.94 -22.03 5.06
N LYS A 35 -1.81 -23.33 4.79
CA LYS A 35 -1.17 -23.83 3.57
C LYS A 35 -1.97 -23.46 2.31
N ALA A 36 -3.29 -23.57 2.35
CA ALA A 36 -4.17 -23.17 1.27
C ALA A 36 -4.14 -21.65 1.02
N GLU A 37 -4.13 -20.86 2.09
CA GLU A 37 -4.03 -19.40 2.01
C GLU A 37 -2.68 -18.95 1.42
N ASN A 38 -1.58 -19.58 1.85
CA ASN A 38 -0.25 -19.30 1.31
C ASN A 38 -0.13 -19.73 -0.16
N ALA A 39 -0.73 -20.87 -0.55
CA ALA A 39 -0.78 -21.30 -1.93
C ALA A 39 -1.60 -20.34 -2.81
N ALA A 40 -2.73 -19.84 -2.31
CA ALA A 40 -3.54 -18.84 -3.00
C ALA A 40 -2.81 -17.51 -3.17
N LYS A 41 -2.10 -17.05 -2.13
CA LYS A 41 -1.24 -15.85 -2.20
C LYS A 41 -0.12 -16.01 -3.22
N LEU A 42 0.55 -17.16 -3.23
CA LEU A 42 1.62 -17.46 -4.19
C LEU A 42 1.09 -17.50 -5.63
N ALA A 43 -0.05 -18.13 -5.87
CA ALA A 43 -0.69 -18.18 -7.18
C ALA A 43 -1.12 -16.78 -7.66
N ALA A 44 -1.64 -15.93 -6.76
CA ALA A 44 -1.97 -14.55 -7.07
C ALA A 44 -0.72 -13.73 -7.43
N GLN A 45 0.37 -13.90 -6.68
CA GLN A 45 1.65 -13.24 -6.98
C GLN A 45 2.24 -13.69 -8.32
N GLN A 46 2.15 -14.99 -8.64
CA GLN A 46 2.62 -15.52 -9.93
C GLN A 46 1.81 -14.96 -11.11
N LYS A 47 0.48 -14.88 -10.99
CA LYS A 47 -0.37 -14.26 -12.02
C LYS A 47 -0.03 -12.79 -12.23
N THR A 48 0.21 -12.06 -11.15
CA THR A 48 0.60 -10.64 -11.22
C THR A 48 1.97 -10.47 -11.87
N ALA A 49 2.93 -11.32 -11.52
CA ALA A 49 4.27 -11.30 -12.12
C ALA A 49 4.25 -11.65 -13.62
N GLN A 50 3.44 -12.65 -14.02
CA GLN A 50 3.26 -13.02 -15.44
C GLN A 50 2.58 -11.90 -16.25
N ALA A 51 1.54 -11.26 -15.69
CA ALA A 51 0.89 -10.13 -16.33
C ALA A 51 1.83 -8.94 -16.51
N LYS A 52 2.69 -8.68 -15.51
CA LYS A 52 3.72 -7.65 -15.56
C LYS A 52 4.77 -7.95 -16.62
N ALA A 53 5.28 -9.18 -16.69
CA ALA A 53 6.25 -9.59 -17.70
C ALA A 53 5.68 -9.50 -19.13
N ALA A 54 4.42 -9.85 -19.32
CA ALA A 54 3.73 -9.71 -20.61
C ALA A 54 3.57 -8.24 -21.02
N ALA A 55 3.21 -7.35 -20.08
CA ALA A 55 3.12 -5.91 -20.32
C ALA A 55 4.50 -5.27 -20.62
N GLU A 56 5.56 -5.77 -19.99
CA GLU A 56 6.94 -5.33 -20.27
C GLU A 56 7.46 -5.80 -21.65
N ALA A 57 6.92 -6.86 -22.19
CA ALA A 57 7.28 -7.38 -23.52
C ALA A 57 6.53 -6.67 -24.67
N ASP A 58 5.32 -6.15 -24.40
CA ASP A 58 4.51 -5.45 -25.39
C ASP A 58 4.85 -3.94 -25.41
N THR A 59 5.66 -3.52 -26.37
CA THR A 59 6.07 -2.13 -26.54
C THR A 59 4.92 -1.19 -26.89
N THR A 60 3.77 -1.71 -27.28
CA THR A 60 2.55 -0.95 -27.56
C THR A 60 1.62 -0.85 -26.34
N ALA A 61 1.93 -1.59 -25.27
CA ALA A 61 1.13 -1.58 -24.05
C ALA A 61 1.10 -0.19 -23.40
N LEU A 62 -0.05 0.13 -22.83
CA LEU A 62 -0.24 1.38 -22.10
C LEU A 62 0.78 1.46 -20.95
N PHE A 63 1.47 2.58 -20.80
CA PHE A 63 2.56 2.83 -19.85
C PHE A 63 3.84 1.99 -20.04
N HIS A 64 4.04 1.32 -21.17
CA HIS A 64 5.25 0.52 -21.40
C HIS A 64 6.54 1.29 -21.08
N ALA A 65 6.66 2.55 -21.53
CA ALA A 65 7.82 3.38 -21.27
C ALA A 65 7.99 3.73 -19.77
N ALA A 66 6.91 3.83 -19.04
CA ALA A 66 6.92 4.14 -17.61
C ALA A 66 7.13 2.91 -16.72
N LEU A 67 7.11 1.68 -17.25
CA LEU A 67 7.44 0.47 -16.48
C LEU A 67 8.95 0.34 -16.21
N LYS A 68 9.78 1.08 -16.95
CA LYS A 68 11.24 1.05 -16.83
C LYS A 68 11.76 2.42 -16.43
N GLY A 69 12.65 2.46 -15.44
CA GLY A 69 13.23 3.71 -14.97
C GLY A 69 14.10 3.51 -13.73
N ASN A 70 14.67 4.60 -13.26
CA ASN A 70 15.43 4.62 -12.01
C ASN A 70 14.60 5.33 -10.93
N ALA A 71 14.51 4.69 -9.77
CA ALA A 71 13.87 5.30 -8.61
C ALA A 71 14.78 6.40 -8.05
N THR A 72 14.26 7.62 -7.96
CA THR A 72 14.92 8.76 -7.34
C THR A 72 13.99 9.43 -6.34
N ASN A 73 14.55 10.14 -5.39
CA ASN A 73 13.79 10.85 -4.38
C ASN A 73 13.69 12.34 -4.73
N VAL A 74 12.51 12.89 -4.49
CA VAL A 74 12.22 14.33 -4.56
C VAL A 74 11.80 14.77 -3.16
N VAL A 75 12.32 15.90 -2.68
CA VAL A 75 11.99 16.42 -1.36
C VAL A 75 11.15 17.68 -1.50
N LEU A 76 10.02 17.71 -0.79
CA LEU A 76 9.23 18.91 -0.55
C LEU A 76 9.37 19.29 0.93
N LYS A 77 9.51 20.57 1.22
CA LYS A 77 9.70 21.07 2.58
C LYS A 77 9.06 22.44 2.78
N ASN A 78 8.60 22.67 3.98
CA ASN A 78 8.27 23.99 4.50
C ASN A 78 8.94 24.14 5.89
N ASN A 79 8.50 25.09 6.71
CA ASN A 79 9.07 25.31 8.03
C ASN A 79 8.77 24.14 8.99
N ASP A 80 7.65 23.47 8.82
CA ASP A 80 7.07 22.51 9.77
C ASP A 80 7.21 21.06 9.34
N VAL A 81 7.28 20.81 8.01
CA VAL A 81 7.23 19.46 7.43
C VAL A 81 8.29 19.29 6.35
N GLU A 82 8.84 18.08 6.27
CA GLU A 82 9.66 17.62 5.16
C GLU A 82 9.09 16.28 4.66
N LEU A 83 8.77 16.22 3.37
CA LEU A 83 8.23 15.05 2.69
C LEU A 83 9.23 14.56 1.65
N THR A 84 9.50 13.26 1.65
CA THR A 84 10.24 12.61 0.57
C THR A 84 9.26 11.87 -0.31
N LEU A 85 9.30 12.16 -1.61
CA LEU A 85 8.53 11.46 -2.63
C LEU A 85 9.47 10.59 -3.44
N ASN A 86 9.02 9.40 -3.86
CA ASN A 86 9.80 8.53 -4.74
C ASN A 86 9.20 8.56 -6.15
N THR A 87 10.07 8.66 -7.16
CA THR A 87 9.63 8.63 -8.57
C THR A 87 9.08 7.28 -8.98
N LYS A 88 9.47 6.19 -8.32
CA LYS A 88 8.75 4.92 -8.46
C LYS A 88 7.46 4.97 -7.64
N GLY A 89 6.35 4.80 -8.31
CA GLY A 89 5.02 4.97 -7.72
C GLY A 89 4.51 6.42 -7.73
N GLY A 90 5.42 7.40 -7.80
CA GLY A 90 5.07 8.83 -7.76
C GLY A 90 4.46 9.26 -6.42
N VAL A 91 4.80 8.62 -5.31
CA VAL A 91 4.12 8.77 -4.01
C VAL A 91 5.06 9.26 -2.91
N VAL A 92 4.48 9.80 -1.83
CA VAL A 92 5.21 10.15 -0.61
C VAL A 92 5.65 8.86 0.08
N THR A 93 6.92 8.76 0.42
CA THR A 93 7.52 7.59 1.07
C THR A 93 8.06 7.88 2.45
N LYS A 94 8.25 9.15 2.81
CA LYS A 94 8.69 9.55 4.14
C LYS A 94 8.07 10.89 4.51
N ALA A 95 7.69 11.04 5.77
CA ALA A 95 7.23 12.29 6.34
C ALA A 95 7.95 12.58 7.67
N VAL A 96 8.48 13.78 7.78
CA VAL A 96 9.18 14.28 8.98
C VAL A 96 8.52 15.58 9.43
N ILE A 97 8.09 15.62 10.68
CA ILE A 97 7.62 16.83 11.34
C ILE A 97 8.81 17.48 12.04
N LYS A 98 9.01 18.77 11.80
CA LYS A 98 10.09 19.57 12.39
C LYS A 98 9.62 20.28 13.66
N ASN A 99 10.57 20.75 14.45
CA ASN A 99 10.31 21.54 15.64
C ASN A 99 9.51 20.81 16.75
N PHE A 100 9.58 19.49 16.76
CA PHE A 100 9.05 18.64 17.83
C PHE A 100 10.10 17.66 18.27
N ASP A 101 10.30 17.55 19.60
CA ASP A 101 11.25 16.61 20.15
C ASP A 101 10.72 15.18 20.07
N ASP A 102 11.53 14.27 19.54
CA ASP A 102 11.29 12.85 19.64
C ASP A 102 11.72 12.30 21.02
N ARG A 103 11.50 11.00 21.24
CA ARG A 103 11.94 10.32 22.48
C ARG A 103 13.45 10.33 22.74
N ASN A 104 14.24 10.53 21.69
CA ASN A 104 15.70 10.51 21.74
C ASN A 104 16.29 11.93 21.86
N GLY A 105 15.45 12.96 21.94
CA GLY A 105 15.84 14.36 22.02
C GLY A 105 16.24 14.97 20.68
N ASN A 106 15.85 14.35 19.55
CA ASN A 106 15.98 14.96 18.24
C ASN A 106 14.86 15.98 18.05
N ASN A 107 15.15 17.16 17.52
CA ASN A 107 14.17 18.22 17.26
C ASN A 107 13.36 17.93 15.95
N TYR A 108 12.95 16.70 15.74
CA TYR A 108 12.07 16.27 14.66
C TYR A 108 11.44 14.90 14.96
N VAL A 109 10.29 14.63 14.38
CA VAL A 109 9.59 13.35 14.48
C VAL A 109 9.39 12.76 13.08
N THR A 110 9.89 11.56 12.84
CA THR A 110 9.57 10.81 11.62
C THR A 110 8.26 10.07 11.83
N LEU A 111 7.24 10.40 11.06
CA LEU A 111 5.93 9.75 11.14
C LEU A 111 5.96 8.36 10.51
N PHE A 112 6.50 8.28 9.30
CA PHE A 112 6.68 7.03 8.55
C PHE A 112 7.85 7.15 7.60
N ASP A 113 8.34 6.02 7.12
CA ASP A 113 9.38 5.89 6.11
C ASP A 113 8.98 4.85 5.03
N ASP A 114 9.86 4.65 4.05
CA ASP A 114 9.68 3.72 2.94
C ASP A 114 9.56 2.23 3.35
N LYS A 115 9.92 1.88 4.59
CA LYS A 115 9.83 0.51 5.12
C LYS A 115 8.47 0.22 5.74
N THR A 116 7.82 1.26 6.25
CA THR A 116 6.59 1.13 7.04
C THR A 116 5.34 1.55 6.28
N GLN A 117 5.50 2.26 5.16
CA GLN A 117 4.43 2.84 4.39
C GLN A 117 4.36 2.27 2.97
N SER A 118 3.17 2.09 2.44
CA SER A 118 2.94 1.88 1.02
C SER A 118 1.67 2.61 0.57
N LEU A 119 1.78 3.32 -0.56
CA LEU A 119 0.66 4.01 -1.19
C LEU A 119 0.61 3.62 -2.67
N ASN A 120 -0.55 3.24 -3.16
CA ASN A 120 -0.78 2.87 -4.54
C ASN A 120 -2.13 3.41 -5.01
N PHE A 121 -2.17 3.94 -6.22
CA PHE A 121 -3.40 4.30 -6.90
C PHE A 121 -3.64 3.26 -7.99
N ALA A 122 -4.80 2.57 -7.91
CA ALA A 122 -5.17 1.54 -8.86
C ALA A 122 -6.38 1.97 -9.69
N MET A 123 -6.29 1.75 -10.99
CA MET A 123 -7.34 2.10 -11.95
C MET A 123 -7.52 0.95 -12.95
N ALA A 124 -8.76 0.63 -13.30
CA ALA A 124 -9.07 -0.37 -14.31
C ALA A 124 -9.04 0.26 -15.70
N ALA A 125 -8.10 -0.17 -16.55
CA ALA A 125 -8.12 0.14 -17.98
C ALA A 125 -8.66 -1.04 -18.78
N LYS A 126 -9.02 -0.81 -20.04
CA LYS A 126 -9.63 -1.81 -20.91
C LYS A 126 -8.73 -3.04 -21.13
N THR A 127 -7.44 -2.84 -21.20
CA THR A 127 -6.45 -3.87 -21.54
C THR A 127 -5.65 -4.34 -20.34
N VAL A 128 -5.46 -3.48 -19.33
CA VAL A 128 -4.61 -3.78 -18.17
C VAL A 128 -5.04 -2.93 -16.97
N ASN A 129 -4.92 -3.48 -15.79
CA ASN A 129 -5.07 -2.69 -14.56
C ASN A 129 -3.80 -1.86 -14.34
N ILE A 130 -3.99 -0.56 -14.13
CA ILE A 130 -2.92 0.40 -13.87
C ILE A 130 -2.70 0.47 -12.37
N ASN A 131 -1.48 0.16 -11.93
CA ASN A 131 -1.02 0.36 -10.55
C ASN A 131 0.13 1.37 -10.59
N THR A 132 -0.01 2.50 -9.93
CA THR A 132 1.05 3.50 -9.91
C THR A 132 2.33 2.98 -9.28
N ALA A 133 2.26 2.07 -8.31
CA ALA A 133 3.42 1.44 -7.69
C ALA A 133 4.37 0.73 -8.68
N ASP A 134 3.87 0.35 -9.86
CA ASP A 134 4.66 -0.28 -10.91
C ASP A 134 5.31 0.73 -11.86
N LEU A 135 4.87 2.01 -11.84
CA LEU A 135 5.27 3.03 -12.79
C LEU A 135 6.41 3.89 -12.25
N TYR A 136 7.27 4.34 -13.16
CA TYR A 136 8.27 5.36 -12.90
C TYR A 136 7.78 6.71 -13.43
N PHE A 137 7.82 7.70 -12.57
CA PHE A 137 7.40 9.07 -12.87
C PHE A 137 8.62 9.96 -13.10
N THR A 138 8.49 10.88 -14.02
CA THR A 138 9.48 11.94 -14.26
C THR A 138 9.05 13.19 -13.49
N PRO A 139 9.86 13.68 -12.56
CA PRO A 139 9.56 14.92 -11.84
C PRO A 139 9.81 16.14 -12.73
N SER A 140 8.95 17.14 -12.62
CA SER A 140 9.08 18.45 -13.27
C SER A 140 8.49 19.54 -12.38
N ASN A 141 8.73 20.80 -12.72
CA ASN A 141 8.24 21.99 -11.99
C ASN A 141 8.50 21.89 -10.48
N GLN A 142 9.68 21.35 -10.11
CA GLN A 142 10.04 21.17 -8.72
C GLN A 142 10.46 22.50 -8.09
N THR A 143 9.83 22.78 -6.94
CA THR A 143 10.21 23.84 -6.00
C THR A 143 10.34 23.23 -4.61
N ASP A 144 10.59 24.04 -3.59
CA ASP A 144 10.60 23.57 -2.19
C ASP A 144 9.25 22.99 -1.76
N SER A 145 8.13 23.47 -2.33
CA SER A 145 6.78 23.08 -1.90
C SER A 145 5.92 22.44 -3.00
N THR A 146 6.40 22.37 -4.23
CA THR A 146 5.61 21.82 -5.35
C THR A 146 6.43 20.85 -6.18
N VAL A 147 5.77 19.86 -6.77
CA VAL A 147 6.34 19.00 -7.82
C VAL A 147 5.21 18.41 -8.68
N THR A 148 5.47 18.28 -9.96
CA THR A 148 4.65 17.53 -10.91
C THR A 148 5.35 16.22 -11.24
N MET A 149 4.69 15.09 -11.01
CA MET A 149 5.15 13.74 -11.33
C MET A 149 4.38 13.24 -12.55
N THR A 150 5.07 12.87 -13.63
CA THR A 150 4.44 12.45 -14.90
C THR A 150 4.90 11.06 -15.30
N ALA A 151 3.96 10.14 -15.49
CA ALA A 151 4.18 8.82 -16.09
C ALA A 151 3.65 8.81 -17.51
N ALA A 152 4.51 8.58 -18.50
CA ALA A 152 4.14 8.54 -19.91
C ALA A 152 3.39 7.24 -20.23
N ALA A 153 2.20 7.36 -20.82
CA ALA A 153 1.37 6.22 -21.22
C ALA A 153 1.50 5.86 -22.71
N GLY A 154 2.33 6.61 -23.45
CA GLY A 154 2.49 6.49 -24.90
C GLY A 154 1.52 7.37 -25.68
N ASN A 155 1.83 7.64 -26.94
CA ASN A 155 0.96 8.40 -27.86
C ASN A 155 0.49 9.77 -27.32
N GLY A 156 1.35 10.48 -26.59
CA GLY A 156 1.01 11.78 -25.99
C GLY A 156 0.10 11.70 -24.77
N LYS A 157 -0.22 10.50 -24.29
CA LYS A 157 -1.03 10.27 -23.10
C LYS A 157 -0.13 10.16 -21.86
N SER A 158 -0.65 10.55 -20.69
CA SER A 158 0.09 10.47 -19.44
C SER A 158 -0.82 10.44 -18.21
N LEU A 159 -0.27 9.91 -17.13
CA LEU A 159 -0.80 10.07 -15.79
C LEU A 159 0.06 11.11 -15.07
N VAL A 160 -0.57 12.15 -14.55
CA VAL A 160 0.09 13.28 -13.89
C VAL A 160 -0.37 13.38 -12.45
N ILE A 161 0.57 13.51 -11.52
CA ILE A 161 0.28 13.76 -10.11
C ILE A 161 0.96 15.06 -9.72
N ASN A 162 0.16 16.05 -9.34
CA ASN A 162 0.63 17.33 -8.85
C ASN A 162 0.59 17.34 -7.32
N TYR A 163 1.70 17.68 -6.71
CA TYR A 163 1.83 17.84 -5.26
C TYR A 163 2.09 19.30 -4.93
N VAL A 164 1.36 19.81 -3.96
CA VAL A 164 1.53 21.15 -3.40
C VAL A 164 1.51 21.05 -1.88
N LEU A 165 2.65 21.24 -1.24
CA LEU A 165 2.77 21.35 0.20
C LEU A 165 2.38 22.76 0.63
N GLY A 166 1.34 22.86 1.46
CA GLY A 166 0.86 24.12 2.03
C GLY A 166 1.89 24.74 3.00
N LYS A 167 1.55 25.87 3.57
CA LYS A 167 2.34 26.51 4.64
C LYS A 167 2.18 25.83 6.00
N ASP A 168 1.24 24.88 6.07
CA ASP A 168 0.88 24.07 7.21
C ASP A 168 1.32 22.60 6.97
N TYR A 169 0.68 21.66 7.65
CA TYR A 169 0.92 20.21 7.49
C TYR A 169 0.15 19.59 6.31
N MET A 170 -0.54 20.39 5.49
CA MET A 170 -1.42 19.90 4.44
C MET A 170 -0.65 19.70 3.12
N LEU A 171 -0.70 18.48 2.59
CA LEU A 171 -0.27 18.14 1.24
C LEU A 171 -1.48 18.00 0.33
N HIS A 172 -1.60 18.90 -0.64
CA HIS A 172 -2.60 18.81 -1.68
C HIS A 172 -2.09 17.93 -2.81
N THR A 173 -2.88 16.94 -3.20
CA THR A 173 -2.55 16.00 -4.27
C THR A 173 -3.65 16.03 -5.31
N GLN A 174 -3.27 16.27 -6.57
CA GLN A 174 -4.18 16.21 -7.71
C GLN A 174 -3.68 15.18 -8.70
N ILE A 175 -4.53 14.23 -9.08
CA ILE A 175 -4.22 13.20 -10.07
C ILE A 175 -5.02 13.48 -11.33
N GLN A 176 -4.34 13.49 -12.48
CA GLN A 176 -4.92 13.76 -13.78
C GLN A 176 -4.52 12.69 -14.79
N ALA A 177 -5.50 12.14 -15.48
CA ALA A 177 -5.33 11.19 -16.58
C ALA A 177 -5.44 11.94 -17.92
N VAL A 178 -4.31 12.40 -18.45
CA VAL A 178 -4.26 13.20 -19.66
C VAL A 178 -4.36 12.30 -20.89
N GLY A 179 -5.40 12.50 -21.71
CA GLY A 179 -5.63 11.74 -22.93
C GLY A 179 -6.05 10.27 -22.74
N LEU A 180 -6.28 9.83 -21.50
CA LEU A 180 -6.55 8.43 -21.14
C LEU A 180 -8.05 8.07 -21.08
N GLY A 181 -8.96 9.02 -21.32
CA GLY A 181 -10.40 8.79 -21.16
C GLY A 181 -10.94 7.58 -21.91
N ASN A 182 -10.43 7.33 -23.12
CA ASN A 182 -10.85 6.19 -23.95
C ASN A 182 -10.17 4.87 -23.57
N ASP A 183 -9.15 4.89 -22.73
CA ASP A 183 -8.40 3.69 -22.33
C ASP A 183 -8.93 3.08 -21.03
N PHE A 184 -9.70 3.82 -20.26
CA PHE A 184 -10.36 3.30 -19.08
C PHE A 184 -11.52 2.35 -19.45
N SER A 185 -11.77 1.39 -18.57
CA SER A 185 -12.95 0.52 -18.70
C SER A 185 -14.22 1.38 -18.59
N PRO A 186 -15.29 1.10 -19.36
CA PRO A 186 -16.56 1.82 -19.23
C PRO A 186 -17.18 1.77 -17.83
N SER A 187 -16.80 0.77 -17.03
CA SER A 187 -17.23 0.62 -15.64
C SER A 187 -16.28 1.33 -14.63
N THR A 188 -15.20 1.98 -15.12
CA THR A 188 -14.25 2.66 -14.26
C THR A 188 -14.74 4.07 -13.98
N ASP A 189 -15.46 4.22 -12.91
CA ASP A 189 -15.98 5.48 -12.36
C ASP A 189 -15.19 5.96 -11.13
N ARG A 190 -14.21 5.18 -10.70
CA ARG A 190 -13.44 5.41 -9.49
C ARG A 190 -11.99 4.96 -9.64
N MET A 191 -11.15 5.52 -8.79
CA MET A 191 -9.78 5.11 -8.57
C MET A 191 -9.70 4.52 -7.16
N ASP A 192 -9.10 3.35 -7.04
CA ASP A 192 -8.87 2.73 -5.73
C ASP A 192 -7.57 3.27 -5.14
N VAL A 193 -7.64 3.77 -3.92
CA VAL A 193 -6.48 4.22 -3.15
C VAL A 193 -6.16 3.15 -2.11
N GLN A 194 -5.00 2.53 -2.26
CA GLN A 194 -4.48 1.54 -1.33
C GLN A 194 -3.38 2.19 -0.49
N TRP A 195 -3.71 2.57 0.72
CA TRP A 195 -2.76 3.15 1.67
C TRP A 195 -2.61 2.24 2.87
N LYS A 196 -1.38 1.80 3.08
CA LYS A 196 -0.95 1.06 4.26
C LYS A 196 0.15 1.85 4.93
N ASP A 197 -0.03 2.13 6.20
CA ASP A 197 0.94 2.86 6.99
C ASP A 197 1.06 2.23 8.39
N CYS A 198 2.30 2.21 8.90
CA CYS A 198 2.59 1.85 10.27
C CYS A 198 3.34 3.04 10.89
N LEU A 199 2.64 3.82 11.69
CA LEU A 199 3.24 4.96 12.37
C LEU A 199 4.40 4.48 13.25
N LEU A 200 5.58 5.08 13.03
CA LEU A 200 6.78 4.74 13.79
C LEU A 200 6.73 5.26 15.24
N TYR A 201 5.84 6.20 15.48
CA TYR A 201 5.69 6.85 16.78
C TYR A 201 4.36 6.44 17.43
N THR A 202 4.44 5.44 18.31
CA THR A 202 3.30 5.08 19.16
C THR A 202 3.61 5.52 20.60
N SER A 203 2.66 6.20 21.24
CA SER A 203 2.72 6.41 22.69
C SER A 203 2.64 5.04 23.38
N PRO A 204 3.49 4.75 24.38
CA PRO A 204 3.33 3.51 25.14
C PRO A 204 1.94 3.49 25.76
N SER A 205 1.30 2.31 25.72
CA SER A 205 0.05 2.10 26.42
C SER A 205 0.24 2.40 27.91
N PRO A 206 -0.69 3.10 28.58
CA PRO A 206 -0.62 3.32 30.03
C PRO A 206 -0.63 2.04 30.87
N ARG A 207 -0.65 0.87 30.24
CA ARG A 207 -0.72 -0.45 30.88
C ARG A 207 0.55 -1.30 30.71
N ASP A 208 1.60 -0.77 30.11
CA ASP A 208 2.90 -1.46 30.00
C ASP A 208 3.85 -1.02 31.12
#